data_3aa73183664ceb9968520c3b0827d330
#
_entry.id   3aa73183664ceb9968520c3b0827d330
#
_cell.length_a   1.000
_cell.length_b   1.000
_cell.length_c   1.000
_cell.angle_alpha   90.00
_cell.angle_beta   90.00
_cell.angle_gamma   90.00
#
_symmetry.space_group_name_H-M   'P 1'
#
loop_
_entity.id
_entity.type
_entity.pdbx_description
1 polymer ?
#
loop_
_entity_poly.entity_id
_entity_poly.type
_entity_poly.pdbx_seq_one_letter_code
_entity_poly.pdbx_strand_id
1 'polypeptide(L)'
;MRNVTLVLQDGTKFHGKSFGYDAPVAGEVVFNTAMMGYPESLTDPSYAGQLVTLTFPLVGNYGVPPFTFGPEGLPTFMESDHIHASAIIVSDYSEQYSHWNANESLAEWLKREHVPGITGIDTRELTKVLREHGVMMGQIIFDDEPENIPQAQYEGVNFVDRVSCKEIIRYNEGAGKRVVLVDCGVKANIIRNLIERGLEVVRVPWNYDYTGMEFDGLFLGNGPGDPDLCQDAVNILRQQMSKSRKPICGICMGNQLMAKAGGANIYKLKYGHRSHNQPVRMVGTDKCYITSQNHGYAVDASTLDKDWSELFVNMNDGSNEGVRHNTNPWFTSQFHPEACSGPVDTLFMFDLFVEKITL
;
A
#
# COMPACT_ATOMS: atom_id res chain seq x y z
N MET A 1 28.64 -11.70 -3.66
CA MET A 1 27.51 -11.14 -4.46
C MET A 1 27.64 -11.60 -5.91
N ARG A 2 26.62 -12.25 -6.46
CA ARG A 2 26.54 -12.69 -7.87
C ARG A 2 26.18 -11.49 -8.77
N ASN A 3 26.61 -11.53 -10.02
CA ASN A 3 26.19 -10.53 -11.00
C ASN A 3 24.77 -10.83 -11.47
N VAL A 4 23.97 -9.78 -11.61
CA VAL A 4 22.58 -9.86 -12.05
C VAL A 4 22.26 -8.75 -13.02
N THR A 5 21.31 -9.00 -13.91
CA THR A 5 20.80 -8.01 -14.83
C THR A 5 19.29 -7.83 -14.61
N LEU A 6 18.85 -6.61 -14.37
CA LEU A 6 17.44 -6.21 -14.47
C LEU A 6 17.15 -5.95 -15.96
N VAL A 7 16.21 -6.68 -16.52
CA VAL A 7 15.73 -6.51 -17.90
C VAL A 7 14.30 -6.00 -17.85
N LEU A 8 14.05 -4.81 -18.40
CA LEU A 8 12.71 -4.24 -18.52
C LEU A 8 11.98 -4.80 -19.75
N GLN A 9 10.67 -4.66 -19.76
CA GLN A 9 9.79 -5.14 -20.84
C GLN A 9 10.15 -4.57 -22.23
N ASP A 10 10.69 -3.35 -22.29
CA ASP A 10 11.16 -2.70 -23.53
C ASP A 10 12.55 -3.16 -23.97
N GLY A 11 13.20 -4.07 -23.21
CA GLY A 11 14.54 -4.57 -23.46
C GLY A 11 15.67 -3.75 -22.81
N THR A 12 15.37 -2.66 -22.13
CA THR A 12 16.35 -1.86 -21.37
C THR A 12 16.96 -2.71 -20.26
N LYS A 13 18.29 -2.62 -20.08
CA LYS A 13 19.04 -3.44 -19.13
C LYS A 13 19.81 -2.58 -18.13
N PHE A 14 19.78 -3.02 -16.88
CA PHE A 14 20.59 -2.45 -15.80
C PHE A 14 21.38 -3.59 -15.14
N HIS A 15 22.70 -3.42 -15.02
CA HIS A 15 23.59 -4.42 -14.41
C HIS A 15 23.87 -4.06 -12.97
N GLY A 16 23.86 -5.06 -12.11
CA GLY A 16 24.08 -4.92 -10.68
C GLY A 16 24.60 -6.21 -10.03
N LYS A 17 24.46 -6.27 -8.72
CA LYS A 17 24.89 -7.43 -7.90
C LYS A 17 23.76 -7.82 -6.95
N SER A 18 23.59 -9.12 -6.73
CA SER A 18 22.69 -9.65 -5.70
C SER A 18 23.27 -9.42 -4.30
N PHE A 19 22.42 -8.95 -3.37
CA PHE A 19 22.75 -8.92 -1.93
C PHE A 19 21.67 -9.60 -1.06
N GLY A 20 20.49 -9.84 -1.61
CA GLY A 20 19.40 -10.57 -0.97
C GLY A 20 19.46 -12.08 -1.22
N TYR A 21 18.26 -12.68 -1.40
CA TYR A 21 18.14 -14.08 -1.77
C TYR A 21 18.50 -14.29 -3.26
N ASP A 22 19.31 -15.32 -3.54
CA ASP A 22 19.78 -15.60 -4.91
C ASP A 22 18.75 -16.43 -5.67
N ALA A 23 17.72 -15.76 -6.21
CA ALA A 23 16.73 -16.35 -7.09
C ALA A 23 16.31 -15.35 -8.18
N PRO A 24 16.08 -15.81 -9.43
CA PRO A 24 15.49 -14.97 -10.45
C PRO A 24 14.03 -14.64 -10.09
N VAL A 25 13.60 -13.43 -10.42
CA VAL A 25 12.25 -12.96 -10.10
C VAL A 25 11.75 -12.00 -11.16
N ALA A 26 10.44 -11.97 -11.39
CA ALA A 26 9.78 -11.02 -12.27
C ALA A 26 8.61 -10.35 -11.58
N GLY A 27 8.31 -9.10 -11.98
CA GLY A 27 7.22 -8.32 -11.42
C GLY A 27 7.09 -6.95 -12.08
N GLU A 28 6.09 -6.16 -11.66
CA GLU A 28 5.97 -4.78 -12.10
C GLU A 28 7.05 -3.92 -11.42
N VAL A 29 7.89 -3.27 -12.22
CA VAL A 29 8.96 -2.39 -11.70
C VAL A 29 8.37 -1.05 -11.34
N VAL A 30 8.46 -0.70 -10.08
CA VAL A 30 7.99 0.57 -9.53
C VAL A 30 9.11 1.29 -8.79
N PHE A 31 8.98 2.60 -8.58
CA PHE A 31 9.93 3.36 -7.78
C PHE A 31 9.26 4.06 -6.61
N ASN A 32 9.97 4.16 -5.50
CA ASN A 32 9.59 4.89 -4.30
C ASN A 32 10.66 5.91 -3.97
N THR A 33 10.26 7.16 -3.74
CA THR A 33 11.17 8.28 -3.44
C THR A 33 11.30 8.58 -1.95
N ALA A 34 10.77 7.71 -1.08
CA ALA A 34 10.93 7.84 0.37
C ALA A 34 12.40 7.68 0.77
N MET A 35 12.83 8.48 1.75
CA MET A 35 14.21 8.46 2.28
C MET A 35 14.42 7.41 3.37
N MET A 36 13.36 6.92 3.98
CA MET A 36 13.37 6.00 5.12
C MET A 36 12.19 5.03 5.04
N GLY A 37 12.18 4.04 5.93
CA GLY A 37 11.02 3.15 6.08
C GLY A 37 11.02 1.98 5.11
N TYR A 38 12.20 1.47 4.71
CA TYR A 38 12.24 0.29 3.85
C TYR A 38 11.69 -0.98 4.54
N PRO A 39 11.82 -1.21 5.86
CA PRO A 39 11.18 -2.37 6.48
C PRO A 39 9.66 -2.30 6.41
N GLU A 40 9.09 -1.15 6.70
CA GLU A 40 7.65 -0.90 6.63
C GLU A 40 7.15 -0.99 5.18
N SER A 41 7.89 -0.41 4.24
CA SER A 41 7.53 -0.48 2.81
C SER A 41 7.57 -1.91 2.27
N LEU A 42 8.59 -2.71 2.61
CA LEU A 42 8.71 -4.09 2.13
C LEU A 42 7.61 -5.00 2.69
N THR A 43 7.13 -4.72 3.91
CA THR A 43 6.03 -5.45 4.55
C THR A 43 4.65 -4.87 4.28
N ASP A 44 4.52 -3.78 3.52
CA ASP A 44 3.24 -3.26 3.04
C ASP A 44 2.67 -4.20 1.96
N PRO A 45 1.51 -4.84 2.19
CA PRO A 45 0.89 -5.74 1.22
C PRO A 45 0.61 -5.08 -0.14
N SER A 46 0.51 -3.75 -0.19
CA SER A 46 0.31 -3.00 -1.44
C SER A 46 1.45 -3.16 -2.46
N TYR A 47 2.62 -3.67 -2.04
CA TYR A 47 3.73 -3.99 -2.94
C TYR A 47 3.72 -5.42 -3.49
N ALA A 48 2.69 -6.22 -3.23
CA ALA A 48 2.61 -7.58 -3.74
C ALA A 48 2.73 -7.63 -5.28
N GLY A 49 3.65 -8.46 -5.79
CA GLY A 49 3.94 -8.60 -7.22
C GLY A 49 4.85 -7.52 -7.81
N GLN A 50 5.41 -6.60 -7.01
CA GLN A 50 6.22 -5.48 -7.48
C GLN A 50 7.71 -5.64 -7.15
N LEU A 51 8.58 -5.22 -8.10
CA LEU A 51 10.00 -5.01 -7.91
C LEU A 51 10.21 -3.55 -7.50
N VAL A 52 10.52 -3.32 -6.23
CA VAL A 52 10.50 -1.98 -5.63
C VAL A 52 11.87 -1.32 -5.75
N THR A 53 11.96 -0.26 -6.55
CA THR A 53 13.16 0.57 -6.66
C THR A 53 13.13 1.68 -5.63
N LEU A 54 14.09 1.70 -4.71
CA LEU A 54 14.29 2.82 -3.78
C LEU A 54 15.24 3.83 -4.41
N THR A 55 14.77 5.07 -4.59
CA THR A 55 15.57 6.13 -5.23
C THR A 55 16.53 6.81 -4.27
N PHE A 56 16.34 6.67 -2.95
CA PHE A 56 17.30 7.13 -1.97
C PHE A 56 18.60 6.33 -2.12
N PRO A 57 19.75 7.00 -2.24
CA PRO A 57 20.96 6.34 -2.73
C PRO A 57 21.53 5.28 -1.77
N LEU A 58 21.37 5.44 -0.45
CA LEU A 58 21.90 4.52 0.54
C LEU A 58 20.79 3.79 1.29
N VAL A 59 20.78 2.47 1.21
CA VAL A 59 19.78 1.61 1.86
C VAL A 59 20.48 0.53 2.68
N GLY A 60 19.88 0.14 3.80
CA GLY A 60 20.42 -0.86 4.74
C GLY A 60 21.17 -0.28 5.93
N ASN A 61 21.51 1.01 5.90
CA ASN A 61 22.37 1.69 6.87
C ASN A 61 21.82 1.73 8.32
N TYR A 62 20.53 1.53 8.54
CA TYR A 62 19.93 1.43 9.87
C TYR A 62 19.43 0.03 10.24
N GLY A 63 19.70 -0.99 9.40
CA GLY A 63 19.32 -2.37 9.64
C GLY A 63 17.81 -2.61 9.62
N VAL A 64 17.39 -3.70 10.22
CA VAL A 64 15.98 -4.12 10.31
C VAL A 64 15.62 -4.30 11.79
N PRO A 65 14.49 -3.77 12.26
CA PRO A 65 14.05 -3.94 13.64
C PRO A 65 13.67 -5.40 13.92
N PRO A 66 13.60 -5.81 15.22
CA PRO A 66 13.20 -7.17 15.57
C PRO A 66 11.75 -7.43 15.16
N PHE A 67 11.49 -8.64 14.69
CA PHE A 67 10.15 -9.08 14.35
C PHE A 67 9.42 -9.52 15.63
N THR A 68 8.69 -8.58 16.25
CA THR A 68 7.94 -8.79 17.50
C THR A 68 6.48 -8.46 17.32
N PHE A 69 5.62 -9.04 18.16
CA PHE A 69 4.19 -8.83 18.15
C PHE A 69 3.72 -8.12 19.41
N GLY A 70 2.77 -7.21 19.25
CA GLY A 70 2.04 -6.58 20.34
C GLY A 70 0.97 -7.50 20.97
N PRO A 71 0.26 -7.01 22.01
CA PRO A 71 -0.76 -7.79 22.72
C PRO A 71 -1.87 -8.34 21.83
N GLU A 72 -2.22 -7.63 20.76
CA GLU A 72 -3.27 -8.03 19.82
C GLU A 72 -2.76 -8.93 18.69
N GLY A 73 -1.52 -9.44 18.78
CA GLY A 73 -0.91 -10.24 17.73
C GLY A 73 -0.53 -9.47 16.46
N LEU A 74 -0.51 -8.13 16.51
CA LEU A 74 -0.06 -7.29 15.42
C LEU A 74 1.46 -7.08 15.47
N PRO A 75 2.17 -7.08 14.33
CA PRO A 75 3.59 -6.74 14.29
C PRO A 75 3.85 -5.38 14.92
N THR A 76 4.91 -5.23 15.70
CA THR A 76 5.21 -3.98 16.40
C THR A 76 5.80 -2.92 15.47
N PHE A 77 6.72 -3.32 14.60
CA PHE A 77 7.52 -2.42 13.75
C PHE A 77 7.29 -2.61 12.25
N MET A 78 6.52 -3.61 11.87
CA MET A 78 6.23 -3.96 10.48
C MET A 78 4.76 -3.70 10.15
N GLU A 79 4.42 -3.72 8.87
CA GLU A 79 3.06 -3.52 8.40
C GLU A 79 2.29 -4.82 8.13
N SER A 80 3.02 -5.95 8.12
CA SER A 80 2.47 -7.31 8.05
C SER A 80 3.46 -8.33 8.61
N ASP A 81 3.15 -9.61 8.51
CA ASP A 81 3.92 -10.73 9.06
C ASP A 81 5.11 -11.19 8.19
N HIS A 82 5.25 -10.68 6.97
CA HIS A 82 6.32 -11.02 6.03
C HIS A 82 6.54 -9.94 4.97
N ILE A 83 7.57 -10.09 4.12
CA ILE A 83 7.82 -9.21 2.98
C ILE A 83 6.86 -9.55 1.84
N HIS A 84 6.12 -8.54 1.34
CA HIS A 84 5.23 -8.68 0.19
C HIS A 84 5.85 -8.24 -1.13
N ALA A 85 6.83 -7.33 -1.09
CA ALA A 85 7.57 -6.93 -2.29
C ALA A 85 8.27 -8.13 -2.90
N SER A 86 8.20 -8.30 -4.23
CA SER A 86 8.86 -9.42 -4.93
C SER A 86 10.38 -9.28 -4.99
N ALA A 87 10.89 -8.06 -4.98
CA ALA A 87 12.31 -7.75 -4.84
C ALA A 87 12.52 -6.29 -4.46
N ILE A 88 13.74 -5.97 -3.99
CA ILE A 88 14.21 -4.61 -3.77
C ILE A 88 15.37 -4.27 -4.70
N ILE A 89 15.34 -3.07 -5.28
CA ILE A 89 16.34 -2.54 -6.21
C ILE A 89 16.90 -1.25 -5.62
N VAL A 90 18.23 -1.21 -5.40
CA VAL A 90 18.90 -0.05 -4.79
C VAL A 90 20.17 0.33 -5.55
N SER A 91 20.58 1.59 -5.45
CA SER A 91 21.87 2.03 -6.00
C SER A 91 23.03 1.60 -5.12
N ASP A 92 22.92 1.81 -3.81
CA ASP A 92 23.96 1.48 -2.85
C ASP A 92 23.39 0.76 -1.62
N TYR A 93 23.91 -0.43 -1.33
CA TYR A 93 23.55 -1.21 -0.17
C TYR A 93 24.65 -1.13 0.89
N SER A 94 24.29 -0.68 2.10
CA SER A 94 25.17 -0.68 3.24
C SER A 94 25.19 -2.06 3.93
N GLU A 95 26.34 -2.72 3.90
CA GLU A 95 26.56 -3.98 4.63
C GLU A 95 26.60 -3.77 6.14
N GLN A 96 27.04 -2.56 6.56
CA GLN A 96 27.09 -2.17 7.97
C GLN A 96 25.89 -1.31 8.31
N TYR A 97 25.27 -1.61 9.44
CA TYR A 97 24.14 -0.86 9.94
C TYR A 97 24.37 -0.40 11.39
N SER A 98 23.73 0.71 11.74
CA SER A 98 23.74 1.24 13.10
C SER A 98 22.45 1.99 13.40
N HIS A 99 21.65 1.42 14.28
CA HIS A 99 20.43 2.03 14.82
C HIS A 99 20.07 1.37 16.14
N TRP A 100 19.52 2.13 17.09
CA TRP A 100 19.16 1.62 18.42
C TRP A 100 18.21 0.41 18.39
N ASN A 101 17.38 0.31 17.36
CA ASN A 101 16.38 -0.75 17.19
C ASN A 101 16.78 -1.79 16.12
N ALA A 102 18.01 -1.77 15.63
CA ALA A 102 18.45 -2.72 14.63
C ALA A 102 18.75 -4.09 15.26
N ASN A 103 18.21 -5.15 14.67
CA ASN A 103 18.39 -6.54 15.08
C ASN A 103 19.24 -7.34 14.08
N GLU A 104 19.07 -7.06 12.79
CA GLU A 104 19.75 -7.78 11.70
C GLU A 104 20.01 -6.84 10.52
N SER A 105 20.85 -7.27 9.57
CA SER A 105 21.06 -6.54 8.32
C SER A 105 19.87 -6.76 7.36
N LEU A 106 19.68 -5.81 6.42
CA LEU A 106 18.68 -5.97 5.38
C LEU A 106 18.94 -7.23 4.51
N ALA A 107 20.22 -7.56 4.24
CA ALA A 107 20.59 -8.74 3.46
C ALA A 107 20.21 -10.06 4.16
N GLU A 108 20.44 -10.16 5.48
CA GLU A 108 20.05 -11.34 6.26
C GLU A 108 18.54 -11.51 6.27
N TRP A 109 17.79 -10.44 6.48
CA TRP A 109 16.34 -10.46 6.45
C TRP A 109 15.79 -10.89 5.09
N LEU A 110 16.25 -10.27 3.98
CA LEU A 110 15.84 -10.63 2.63
C LEU A 110 16.12 -12.11 2.31
N LYS A 111 17.29 -12.64 2.73
CA LYS A 111 17.63 -14.05 2.52
C LYS A 111 16.73 -14.99 3.31
N ARG A 112 16.39 -14.64 4.55
CA ARG A 112 15.47 -15.41 5.40
C ARG A 112 14.07 -15.45 4.82
N GLU A 113 13.60 -14.33 4.26
CA GLU A 113 12.27 -14.20 3.63
C GLU A 113 12.25 -14.66 2.16
N HIS A 114 13.38 -15.15 1.63
CA HIS A 114 13.55 -15.59 0.24
C HIS A 114 13.25 -14.49 -0.79
N VAL A 115 13.57 -13.24 -0.48
CA VAL A 115 13.34 -12.08 -1.35
C VAL A 115 14.64 -11.61 -1.99
N PRO A 116 14.71 -11.49 -3.34
CA PRO A 116 15.87 -10.94 -4.02
C PRO A 116 16.09 -9.46 -3.69
N GLY A 117 17.38 -9.10 -3.55
CA GLY A 117 17.82 -7.72 -3.42
C GLY A 117 18.98 -7.45 -4.36
N ILE A 118 18.91 -6.39 -5.15
CA ILE A 118 19.97 -6.02 -6.10
C ILE A 118 20.49 -4.62 -5.83
N THR A 119 21.81 -4.45 -5.92
CA THR A 119 22.53 -3.21 -5.70
C THR A 119 23.44 -2.86 -6.87
N GLY A 120 23.89 -1.62 -6.95
CA GLY A 120 24.73 -1.13 -8.04
C GLY A 120 23.93 -0.70 -9.27
N ILE A 121 22.60 -0.61 -9.15
CA ILE A 121 21.72 -0.15 -10.23
C ILE A 121 21.71 1.38 -10.27
N ASP A 122 21.80 1.99 -11.46
CA ASP A 122 21.48 3.41 -11.62
C ASP A 122 19.96 3.63 -11.43
N THR A 123 19.55 3.75 -10.17
CA THR A 123 18.13 3.94 -9.81
C THR A 123 17.59 5.29 -10.29
N ARG A 124 18.46 6.27 -10.52
CA ARG A 124 18.07 7.56 -11.09
C ARG A 124 17.69 7.42 -12.56
N GLU A 125 18.51 6.70 -13.35
CA GLU A 125 18.20 6.44 -14.77
C GLU A 125 16.98 5.54 -14.90
N LEU A 126 16.89 4.47 -14.10
CA LEU A 126 15.71 3.59 -14.05
C LEU A 126 14.43 4.39 -13.75
N THR A 127 14.49 5.33 -12.78
CA THR A 127 13.34 6.19 -12.46
C THR A 127 12.96 7.10 -13.62
N LYS A 128 13.92 7.62 -14.39
CA LYS A 128 13.60 8.42 -15.60
C LYS A 128 12.88 7.58 -16.64
N VAL A 129 13.39 6.38 -16.92
CA VAL A 129 12.74 5.44 -17.87
C VAL A 129 11.28 5.19 -17.44
N LEU A 130 11.05 4.86 -16.16
CA LEU A 130 9.69 4.60 -15.65
C LEU A 130 8.79 5.85 -15.67
N ARG A 131 9.34 7.05 -15.46
CA ARG A 131 8.56 8.29 -15.57
C ARG A 131 8.19 8.64 -17.02
N GLU A 132 9.08 8.35 -17.96
CA GLU A 132 8.88 8.65 -19.38
C GLU A 132 7.95 7.64 -20.06
N HIS A 133 8.08 6.36 -19.73
CA HIS A 133 7.34 5.26 -20.40
C HIS A 133 6.21 4.68 -19.56
N GLY A 134 6.14 4.97 -18.27
CA GLY A 134 5.23 4.36 -17.30
C GLY A 134 5.87 3.18 -16.58
N VAL A 135 5.20 2.68 -15.54
CA VAL A 135 5.59 1.42 -14.91
C VAL A 135 5.46 0.26 -15.90
N MET A 136 6.38 -0.68 -15.84
CA MET A 136 6.43 -1.81 -16.77
C MET A 136 6.93 -3.07 -16.08
N MET A 137 6.70 -4.21 -16.71
CA MET A 137 7.24 -5.48 -16.23
C MET A 137 8.76 -5.51 -16.32
N GLY A 138 9.39 -6.17 -15.37
CA GLY A 138 10.83 -6.42 -15.38
C GLY A 138 11.18 -7.79 -14.83
N GLN A 139 12.39 -8.24 -15.14
CA GLN A 139 12.93 -9.53 -14.74
C GLN A 139 14.34 -9.31 -14.17
N ILE A 140 14.62 -9.91 -13.02
CA ILE A 140 15.97 -10.00 -12.45
C ILE A 140 16.51 -11.38 -12.82
N ILE A 141 17.60 -11.41 -13.58
CA ILE A 141 18.23 -12.63 -14.13
C ILE A 141 19.67 -12.67 -13.65
N PHE A 142 20.15 -13.84 -13.25
CA PHE A 142 21.54 -14.06 -12.89
C PHE A 142 22.39 -14.27 -14.14
N ASP A 143 23.51 -13.55 -14.26
CA ASP A 143 24.34 -13.55 -15.46
C ASP A 143 25.02 -14.92 -15.70
N ASP A 144 25.20 -15.73 -14.66
CA ASP A 144 25.70 -17.10 -14.73
C ASP A 144 24.63 -18.18 -14.97
N GLU A 145 23.34 -17.79 -15.02
CA GLU A 145 22.18 -18.64 -15.32
C GLU A 145 21.20 -17.94 -16.29
N PRO A 146 21.66 -17.47 -17.46
CA PRO A 146 20.89 -16.57 -18.32
C PRO A 146 19.63 -17.21 -18.95
N GLU A 147 19.52 -18.53 -19.00
CA GLU A 147 18.32 -19.24 -19.44
C GLU A 147 17.26 -19.39 -18.35
N ASN A 148 17.57 -19.12 -17.10
CA ASN A 148 16.61 -19.16 -16.00
C ASN A 148 15.80 -17.86 -15.96
N ILE A 149 14.92 -17.68 -16.95
CA ILE A 149 14.11 -16.49 -17.14
C ILE A 149 12.81 -16.63 -16.34
N PRO A 150 12.61 -15.81 -15.30
CA PRO A 150 11.40 -15.87 -14.51
C PRO A 150 10.19 -15.36 -15.29
N GLN A 151 9.04 -15.99 -15.08
CA GLN A 151 7.78 -15.55 -15.64
C GLN A 151 6.91 -14.95 -14.51
N ALA A 152 6.38 -13.76 -14.71
CA ALA A 152 5.39 -13.19 -13.82
C ALA A 152 4.06 -13.02 -14.56
N GLN A 153 3.00 -13.57 -13.98
CA GLN A 153 1.66 -13.16 -14.31
C GLN A 153 1.32 -11.96 -13.42
N TYR A 154 1.05 -10.82 -14.03
CA TYR A 154 0.64 -9.61 -13.33
C TYR A 154 -0.75 -9.14 -13.81
N GLU A 155 -0.96 -9.07 -15.13
CA GLU A 155 -2.26 -8.74 -15.70
C GLU A 155 -3.31 -9.81 -15.37
N GLY A 156 -4.49 -9.36 -14.94
CA GLY A 156 -5.60 -10.24 -14.57
C GLY A 156 -5.42 -10.99 -13.25
N VAL A 157 -4.35 -10.72 -12.50
CA VAL A 157 -4.13 -11.30 -11.17
C VAL A 157 -4.77 -10.44 -10.10
N ASN A 158 -5.69 -11.02 -9.34
CA ASN A 158 -6.24 -10.39 -8.15
C ASN A 158 -5.23 -10.50 -6.98
N PHE A 159 -4.39 -9.48 -6.82
CA PHE A 159 -3.42 -9.44 -5.71
C PHE A 159 -4.10 -9.22 -4.36
N VAL A 160 -5.27 -8.58 -4.31
CA VAL A 160 -6.06 -8.44 -3.08
C VAL A 160 -6.43 -9.81 -2.54
N ASP A 161 -6.87 -10.73 -3.41
CA ASP A 161 -7.18 -12.11 -2.98
C ASP A 161 -5.96 -12.83 -2.40
N ARG A 162 -4.75 -12.54 -2.86
CA ARG A 162 -3.53 -13.18 -2.35
C ARG A 162 -3.16 -12.71 -0.95
N VAL A 163 -3.35 -11.42 -0.64
CA VAL A 163 -2.87 -10.79 0.60
C VAL A 163 -3.95 -10.61 1.66
N SER A 164 -5.23 -10.65 1.30
CA SER A 164 -6.36 -10.57 2.23
C SER A 164 -6.38 -11.77 3.19
N CYS A 165 -6.78 -11.53 4.44
CA CYS A 165 -7.03 -12.60 5.39
C CYS A 165 -8.05 -13.61 4.82
N LYS A 166 -7.95 -14.86 5.26
CA LYS A 166 -8.86 -15.93 4.79
C LYS A 166 -9.97 -16.23 5.79
N GLU A 167 -9.84 -15.72 7.01
CA GLU A 167 -10.78 -15.91 8.10
C GLU A 167 -11.06 -14.58 8.80
N ILE A 168 -12.14 -14.52 9.55
CA ILE A 168 -12.48 -13.35 10.37
C ILE A 168 -11.51 -13.29 11.55
N ILE A 169 -10.87 -12.14 11.73
CA ILE A 169 -9.95 -11.88 12.84
C ILE A 169 -10.52 -10.74 13.68
N ARG A 170 -10.50 -10.90 14.99
CA ARG A 170 -11.00 -9.90 15.94
C ARG A 170 -9.86 -9.33 16.75
N TYR A 171 -9.92 -8.03 16.97
CA TYR A 171 -8.98 -7.27 17.77
C TYR A 171 -9.74 -6.43 18.77
N ASN A 172 -9.18 -6.28 19.98
CA ASN A 172 -9.75 -5.45 21.05
C ASN A 172 -11.22 -5.81 21.36
N GLU A 173 -11.51 -7.11 21.44
CA GLU A 173 -12.87 -7.64 21.63
C GLU A 173 -13.53 -7.05 22.89
N GLY A 174 -14.80 -6.65 22.74
CA GLY A 174 -15.59 -6.08 23.84
C GLY A 174 -15.28 -4.60 24.13
N ALA A 175 -14.37 -3.99 23.41
CA ALA A 175 -14.20 -2.54 23.48
C ALA A 175 -15.37 -1.84 22.75
N GLY A 176 -15.85 -0.77 23.31
CA GLY A 176 -16.81 0.23 22.87
C GLY A 176 -17.58 -0.04 21.57
N LYS A 177 -17.25 0.73 20.55
CA LYS A 177 -17.88 0.65 19.22
C LYS A 177 -17.18 -0.36 18.33
N ARG A 178 -17.97 -1.11 17.55
CA ARG A 178 -17.46 -2.15 16.63
C ARG A 178 -17.33 -1.63 15.21
N VAL A 179 -16.17 -1.86 14.63
CA VAL A 179 -15.88 -1.56 13.22
C VAL A 179 -15.63 -2.86 12.46
N VAL A 180 -16.31 -3.03 11.33
CA VAL A 180 -15.93 -4.05 10.34
C VAL A 180 -14.84 -3.45 9.47
N LEU A 181 -13.69 -4.13 9.37
CA LEU A 181 -12.57 -3.76 8.52
C LEU A 181 -12.46 -4.75 7.35
N VAL A 182 -12.74 -4.27 6.15
CA VAL A 182 -12.58 -5.06 4.91
C VAL A 182 -11.11 -5.11 4.55
N ASP A 183 -10.55 -6.30 4.55
CA ASP A 183 -9.13 -6.51 4.33
C ASP A 183 -8.80 -6.71 2.85
N CYS A 184 -8.31 -5.66 2.21
CA CYS A 184 -7.77 -5.72 0.85
C CYS A 184 -6.23 -5.90 0.82
N GLY A 185 -5.60 -6.16 1.97
CA GLY A 185 -4.15 -6.13 2.19
C GLY A 185 -3.80 -5.04 3.19
N VAL A 186 -4.52 -5.05 4.32
CA VAL A 186 -4.48 -3.97 5.31
C VAL A 186 -3.15 -3.93 6.05
N LYS A 187 -2.57 -2.74 6.14
CA LYS A 187 -1.39 -2.45 6.96
C LYS A 187 -1.73 -2.53 8.45
N ALA A 188 -0.83 -3.14 9.22
CA ALA A 188 -1.01 -3.27 10.67
C ALA A 188 -1.23 -1.92 11.37
N ASN A 189 -0.64 -0.83 10.85
CA ASN A 189 -0.82 0.49 11.45
C ASN A 189 -2.24 1.06 11.31
N ILE A 190 -3.01 0.65 10.30
CA ILE A 190 -4.45 0.98 10.23
C ILE A 190 -5.18 0.34 11.40
N ILE A 191 -4.93 -0.95 11.66
CA ILE A 191 -5.57 -1.68 12.77
C ILE A 191 -5.15 -1.07 14.11
N ARG A 192 -3.84 -0.78 14.31
CA ARG A 192 -3.33 -0.12 15.52
C ARG A 192 -4.05 1.20 15.79
N ASN A 193 -4.19 2.05 14.77
CA ASN A 193 -4.87 3.33 14.89
C ASN A 193 -6.35 3.21 15.29
N LEU A 194 -7.06 2.19 14.80
CA LEU A 194 -8.45 1.93 15.20
C LEU A 194 -8.54 1.43 16.65
N ILE A 195 -7.66 0.51 17.05
CA ILE A 195 -7.61 -0.06 18.42
C ILE A 195 -7.23 1.01 19.45
N GLU A 196 -6.23 1.84 19.17
CA GLU A 196 -5.78 2.93 20.05
C GLU A 196 -6.88 3.95 20.32
N ARG A 197 -7.87 4.05 19.45
CA ARG A 197 -9.08 4.88 19.63
C ARG A 197 -10.23 4.15 20.31
N GLY A 198 -9.98 2.99 20.90
CA GLY A 198 -10.93 2.23 21.69
C GLY A 198 -11.99 1.47 20.88
N LEU A 199 -11.72 1.16 19.62
CA LEU A 199 -12.64 0.41 18.78
C LEU A 199 -12.39 -1.09 18.86
N GLU A 200 -13.45 -1.88 18.85
CA GLU A 200 -13.40 -3.31 18.48
C GLU A 200 -13.31 -3.41 16.96
N VAL A 201 -12.29 -4.10 16.45
CA VAL A 201 -12.08 -4.27 15.00
C VAL A 201 -12.35 -5.70 14.60
N VAL A 202 -13.29 -5.90 13.68
CA VAL A 202 -13.59 -7.20 13.05
C VAL A 202 -13.07 -7.17 11.62
N ARG A 203 -11.86 -7.67 11.41
CA ARG A 203 -11.22 -7.80 10.10
C ARG A 203 -11.83 -8.96 9.34
N VAL A 204 -12.35 -8.70 8.15
CA VAL A 204 -13.00 -9.69 7.28
C VAL A 204 -12.29 -9.79 5.93
N PRO A 205 -12.32 -10.94 5.24
CA PRO A 205 -11.80 -11.07 3.88
C PRO A 205 -12.41 -10.04 2.92
N TRP A 206 -11.67 -9.67 1.87
CA TRP A 206 -12.05 -8.64 0.91
C TRP A 206 -13.41 -8.86 0.24
N ASN A 207 -13.82 -10.13 0.06
CA ASN A 207 -15.08 -10.56 -0.58
C ASN A 207 -16.11 -11.14 0.40
N TYR A 208 -15.92 -10.90 1.70
CA TYR A 208 -16.85 -11.38 2.73
C TYR A 208 -18.14 -10.54 2.73
N ASP A 209 -19.30 -11.19 2.74
CA ASP A 209 -20.60 -10.50 2.87
C ASP A 209 -20.87 -10.11 4.33
N TYR A 210 -20.51 -8.87 4.66
CA TYR A 210 -20.73 -8.26 5.98
C TYR A 210 -22.10 -7.57 6.13
N THR A 211 -22.96 -7.58 5.10
CA THR A 211 -24.24 -6.82 5.11
C THR A 211 -25.25 -7.29 6.15
N GLY A 212 -25.05 -8.49 6.69
CA GLY A 212 -25.84 -9.04 7.80
C GLY A 212 -25.20 -8.88 9.19
N MET A 213 -24.01 -8.27 9.28
CA MET A 213 -23.31 -8.10 10.56
C MET A 213 -23.78 -6.88 11.32
N GLU A 214 -23.73 -6.95 12.64
CA GLU A 214 -23.93 -5.83 13.55
C GLU A 214 -22.60 -5.09 13.76
N PHE A 215 -22.52 -3.82 13.40
CA PHE A 215 -21.36 -2.93 13.59
C PHE A 215 -21.77 -1.47 13.65
N ASP A 216 -20.90 -0.59 14.11
CA ASP A 216 -21.16 0.87 14.22
C ASP A 216 -20.55 1.64 13.04
N GLY A 217 -19.46 1.15 12.46
CA GLY A 217 -18.79 1.75 11.31
C GLY A 217 -18.15 0.71 10.38
N LEU A 218 -17.95 1.07 9.13
CA LEU A 218 -17.28 0.24 8.13
C LEU A 218 -15.97 0.91 7.71
N PHE A 219 -14.88 0.16 7.69
CA PHE A 219 -13.58 0.63 7.24
C PHE A 219 -13.08 -0.22 6.08
N LEU A 220 -12.67 0.41 4.99
CA LEU A 220 -12.12 -0.26 3.81
C LEU A 220 -10.61 -0.08 3.80
N GLY A 221 -9.86 -1.17 3.93
CA GLY A 221 -8.41 -1.18 3.99
C GLY A 221 -7.75 -0.85 2.66
N ASN A 222 -6.44 -0.59 2.72
CA ASN A 222 -5.56 -0.48 1.56
C ASN A 222 -5.30 -1.86 0.94
N GLY A 223 -4.69 -1.89 -0.25
CA GLY A 223 -4.32 -3.14 -0.91
C GLY A 223 -3.65 -2.95 -2.26
N PRO A 224 -3.08 -4.03 -2.82
CA PRO A 224 -2.37 -4.06 -4.09
C PRO A 224 -3.29 -4.23 -5.30
N GLY A 225 -2.74 -3.93 -6.48
CA GLY A 225 -3.28 -4.37 -7.75
C GLY A 225 -4.38 -3.50 -8.32
N ASP A 226 -5.17 -4.09 -9.19
CA ASP A 226 -6.21 -3.42 -9.97
C ASP A 226 -7.57 -3.51 -9.24
N PRO A 227 -8.21 -2.37 -8.88
CA PRO A 227 -9.51 -2.36 -8.24
C PRO A 227 -10.64 -2.95 -9.12
N ASP A 228 -10.44 -3.06 -10.44
CA ASP A 228 -11.42 -3.69 -11.32
C ASP A 228 -11.55 -5.21 -11.08
N LEU A 229 -10.53 -5.84 -10.52
CA LEU A 229 -10.56 -7.26 -10.14
C LEU A 229 -11.25 -7.51 -8.79
N CYS A 230 -11.67 -6.46 -8.08
CA CYS A 230 -12.34 -6.54 -6.78
C CYS A 230 -13.85 -6.29 -6.87
N GLN A 231 -14.50 -6.72 -7.95
CA GLN A 231 -15.92 -6.42 -8.20
C GLN A 231 -16.86 -6.97 -7.12
N ASP A 232 -16.54 -8.08 -6.47
CA ASP A 232 -17.33 -8.63 -5.36
C ASP A 232 -17.37 -7.67 -4.18
N ALA A 233 -16.22 -7.12 -3.78
CA ALA A 233 -16.14 -6.09 -2.74
C ALA A 233 -16.97 -4.85 -3.09
N VAL A 234 -16.91 -4.38 -4.34
CA VAL A 234 -17.71 -3.24 -4.83
C VAL A 234 -19.22 -3.54 -4.73
N ASN A 235 -19.65 -4.74 -5.09
CA ASN A 235 -21.05 -5.13 -5.06
C ASN A 235 -21.59 -5.23 -3.62
N ILE A 236 -20.82 -5.84 -2.71
CA ILE A 236 -21.15 -5.93 -1.28
C ILE A 236 -21.24 -4.53 -0.67
N LEU A 237 -20.25 -3.67 -0.96
CA LEU A 237 -20.23 -2.29 -0.49
C LEU A 237 -21.45 -1.49 -1.00
N ARG A 238 -21.79 -1.61 -2.29
CA ARG A 238 -22.96 -0.96 -2.88
C ARG A 238 -24.26 -1.41 -2.21
N GLN A 239 -24.38 -2.70 -1.91
CA GLN A 239 -25.51 -3.23 -1.15
C GLN A 239 -25.56 -2.65 0.27
N GLN A 240 -24.44 -2.56 0.98
CA GLN A 240 -24.37 -1.94 2.31
C GLN A 240 -24.76 -0.46 2.29
N MET A 241 -24.24 0.30 1.33
CA MET A 241 -24.54 1.72 1.14
C MET A 241 -26.04 1.96 0.85
N SER A 242 -26.71 1.04 0.16
CA SER A 242 -28.15 1.14 -0.10
C SER A 242 -29.01 0.88 1.14
N LYS A 243 -28.55 0.06 2.07
CA LYS A 243 -29.29 -0.38 3.26
C LYS A 243 -29.05 0.49 4.50
N SER A 244 -27.90 1.14 4.60
CA SER A 244 -27.45 1.78 5.85
C SER A 244 -26.74 3.11 5.57
N ARG A 245 -26.84 4.03 6.55
CA ARG A 245 -26.13 5.33 6.57
C ARG A 245 -25.02 5.37 7.62
N LYS A 246 -24.63 4.20 8.15
CA LYS A 246 -23.50 4.11 9.08
C LYS A 246 -22.24 4.69 8.46
N PRO A 247 -21.34 5.26 9.25
CA PRO A 247 -20.09 5.84 8.77
C PRO A 247 -19.25 4.83 7.99
N ILE A 248 -18.69 5.26 6.87
CA ILE A 248 -17.76 4.48 6.07
C ILE A 248 -16.51 5.32 5.81
N CYS A 249 -15.35 4.75 6.09
CA CYS A 249 -14.05 5.31 5.74
C CYS A 249 -13.27 4.35 4.86
N GLY A 250 -12.49 4.85 3.91
CA GLY A 250 -11.66 4.03 3.04
C GLY A 250 -10.28 4.63 2.81
N ILE A 251 -9.25 3.78 2.80
CA ILE A 251 -7.87 4.18 2.55
C ILE A 251 -7.34 3.48 1.29
N CYS A 252 -6.73 4.23 0.38
CA CYS A 252 -6.04 3.77 -0.81
C CYS A 252 -6.95 2.87 -1.69
N MET A 253 -6.81 1.55 -1.68
CA MET A 253 -7.74 0.63 -2.35
C MET A 253 -9.18 0.87 -1.88
N GLY A 254 -9.39 1.11 -0.58
CA GLY A 254 -10.71 1.43 -0.02
C GLY A 254 -11.34 2.71 -0.58
N ASN A 255 -10.53 3.73 -0.91
CA ASN A 255 -10.99 4.91 -1.66
C ASN A 255 -11.50 4.54 -3.05
N GLN A 256 -10.73 3.74 -3.78
CA GLN A 256 -11.06 3.31 -5.14
C GLN A 256 -12.34 2.45 -5.15
N LEU A 257 -12.46 1.49 -4.24
CA LEU A 257 -13.65 0.64 -4.13
C LEU A 257 -14.90 1.44 -3.75
N MET A 258 -14.77 2.44 -2.86
CA MET A 258 -15.90 3.31 -2.48
C MET A 258 -16.31 4.20 -3.65
N ALA A 259 -15.38 4.80 -4.37
CA ALA A 259 -15.67 5.60 -5.55
C ALA A 259 -16.37 4.76 -6.64
N LYS A 260 -15.90 3.52 -6.90
CA LYS A 260 -16.57 2.57 -7.82
C LYS A 260 -17.96 2.18 -7.35
N ALA A 261 -18.16 1.96 -6.05
CA ALA A 261 -19.50 1.67 -5.51
C ALA A 261 -20.44 2.87 -5.68
N GLY A 262 -19.91 4.09 -5.61
CA GLY A 262 -20.60 5.34 -5.93
C GLY A 262 -20.81 5.61 -7.43
N GLY A 263 -20.27 4.77 -8.32
CA GLY A 263 -20.44 4.88 -9.78
C GLY A 263 -19.32 5.59 -10.52
N ALA A 264 -18.25 6.02 -9.84
CA ALA A 264 -17.09 6.66 -10.49
C ALA A 264 -16.17 5.65 -11.17
N ASN A 265 -15.42 6.12 -12.17
CA ASN A 265 -14.38 5.37 -12.84
C ASN A 265 -13.03 5.51 -12.13
N ILE A 266 -12.20 4.49 -12.28
CA ILE A 266 -10.81 4.49 -11.82
C ILE A 266 -9.92 4.36 -13.05
N TYR A 267 -8.76 5.03 -13.02
CA TYR A 267 -7.78 4.92 -14.09
C TYR A 267 -6.38 4.65 -13.55
N LYS A 268 -5.55 3.98 -14.34
CA LYS A 268 -4.15 3.71 -14.00
C LYS A 268 -3.32 4.97 -14.26
N LEU A 269 -2.59 5.42 -13.23
CA LEU A 269 -1.60 6.48 -13.34
C LEU A 269 -0.38 5.98 -14.13
N LYS A 270 0.29 6.86 -14.84
CA LYS A 270 1.45 6.50 -15.66
C LYS A 270 2.55 5.79 -14.85
N TYR A 271 2.90 6.30 -13.67
CA TYR A 271 3.91 5.72 -12.78
C TYR A 271 3.47 5.66 -11.32
N GLY A 272 2.28 6.16 -10.99
CA GLY A 272 1.74 6.16 -9.63
C GLY A 272 2.44 7.13 -8.68
N HIS A 273 1.93 7.18 -7.44
CA HIS A 273 2.50 7.95 -6.35
C HIS A 273 3.05 7.00 -5.28
N ARG A 274 4.38 7.02 -5.08
CA ARG A 274 5.07 6.23 -4.03
C ARG A 274 6.14 7.09 -3.40
N SER A 275 5.78 7.72 -2.27
CA SER A 275 6.68 8.59 -1.52
C SER A 275 6.07 9.01 -0.17
N HIS A 276 6.87 9.69 0.66
CA HIS A 276 6.41 10.25 1.95
C HIS A 276 6.26 11.79 1.92
N ASN A 277 6.28 12.42 0.76
CA ASN A 277 6.26 13.87 0.63
C ASN A 277 5.29 14.37 -0.45
N GLN A 278 4.17 13.67 -0.64
CA GLN A 278 3.14 14.09 -1.60
C GLN A 278 2.24 15.16 -0.97
N PRO A 279 2.21 16.37 -1.55
CA PRO A 279 1.35 17.44 -1.05
C PRO A 279 -0.09 17.24 -1.53
N VAL A 280 -1.04 17.27 -0.62
CA VAL A 280 -2.47 17.25 -0.92
C VAL A 280 -3.17 18.46 -0.33
N ARG A 281 -4.16 18.98 -1.04
CA ARG A 281 -5.03 20.07 -0.57
C ARG A 281 -6.40 19.52 -0.25
N MET A 282 -6.95 19.89 0.91
CA MET A 282 -8.34 19.62 1.28
C MET A 282 -9.26 20.57 0.51
N VAL A 283 -10.14 20.01 -0.31
CA VAL A 283 -11.03 20.78 -1.18
C VAL A 283 -12.02 21.64 -0.37
N GLY A 284 -12.19 22.91 -0.77
CA GLY A 284 -13.02 23.88 -0.09
C GLY A 284 -12.34 24.56 1.10
N THR A 285 -11.03 24.33 1.32
CA THR A 285 -10.21 24.96 2.36
C THR A 285 -8.86 25.39 1.83
N ASP A 286 -8.12 26.18 2.63
CA ASP A 286 -6.70 26.55 2.36
C ASP A 286 -5.71 25.54 2.99
N LYS A 287 -6.20 24.42 3.55
CA LYS A 287 -5.37 23.44 4.24
C LYS A 287 -4.67 22.52 3.24
N CYS A 288 -3.36 22.42 3.38
CA CYS A 288 -2.51 21.48 2.66
C CYS A 288 -1.79 20.57 3.67
N TYR A 289 -1.60 19.33 3.27
CA TYR A 289 -0.92 18.31 4.08
C TYR A 289 0.17 17.63 3.27
N ILE A 290 1.22 17.21 3.94
CA ILE A 290 2.21 16.30 3.34
C ILE A 290 1.78 14.87 3.69
N THR A 291 1.75 14.00 2.68
CA THR A 291 1.20 12.65 2.84
C THR A 291 2.15 11.55 2.40
N SER A 292 1.98 10.37 3.00
CA SER A 292 2.56 9.11 2.53
C SER A 292 1.63 8.48 1.50
N GLN A 293 2.17 8.05 0.36
CA GLN A 293 1.39 7.46 -0.72
C GLN A 293 2.07 6.23 -1.30
N ASN A 294 1.26 5.24 -1.67
CA ASN A 294 1.68 4.04 -2.40
C ASN A 294 0.51 3.52 -3.24
N HIS A 295 0.28 4.13 -4.39
CA HIS A 295 -0.80 3.70 -5.30
C HIS A 295 -0.45 3.91 -6.77
N GLY A 296 -0.99 3.05 -7.64
CA GLY A 296 -0.86 3.13 -9.09
C GLY A 296 -2.15 3.54 -9.82
N TYR A 297 -3.25 3.69 -9.09
CA TYR A 297 -4.57 4.04 -9.64
C TYR A 297 -5.14 5.26 -8.93
N ALA A 298 -5.98 6.02 -9.62
CA ALA A 298 -6.68 7.18 -9.08
C ALA A 298 -8.15 7.22 -9.54
N VAL A 299 -8.98 7.91 -8.77
CA VAL A 299 -10.39 8.16 -9.11
C VAL A 299 -10.45 9.22 -10.21
N ASP A 300 -11.21 8.95 -11.27
CA ASP A 300 -11.59 9.97 -12.25
C ASP A 300 -12.69 10.85 -11.66
N ALA A 301 -12.30 11.98 -11.09
CA ALA A 301 -13.21 12.90 -10.43
C ALA A 301 -14.30 13.47 -11.36
N SER A 302 -14.06 13.49 -12.68
CA SER A 302 -15.04 13.95 -13.67
C SER A 302 -16.24 13.02 -13.80
N THR A 303 -16.13 11.78 -13.31
CA THR A 303 -17.17 10.75 -13.34
C THR A 303 -17.94 10.62 -12.03
N LEU A 304 -17.58 11.42 -11.01
CA LEU A 304 -18.32 11.47 -9.75
C LEU A 304 -19.76 11.94 -10.00
N ASP A 305 -20.70 11.21 -9.42
CA ASP A 305 -22.11 11.59 -9.46
C ASP A 305 -22.35 12.81 -8.53
N LYS A 306 -23.50 13.47 -8.70
CA LYS A 306 -23.88 14.70 -7.95
C LYS A 306 -23.89 14.54 -6.42
N ASP A 307 -24.03 13.32 -5.92
CA ASP A 307 -24.07 13.01 -4.48
C ASP A 307 -22.67 12.88 -3.88
N TRP A 308 -21.61 12.91 -4.70
CA TRP A 308 -20.23 12.81 -4.33
C TRP A 308 -19.42 14.07 -4.68
N SER A 309 -18.39 14.31 -3.93
CA SER A 309 -17.42 15.40 -4.15
C SER A 309 -16.01 14.94 -3.86
N GLU A 310 -15.03 15.59 -4.50
CA GLU A 310 -13.64 15.45 -4.10
C GLU A 310 -13.46 15.95 -2.66
N LEU A 311 -12.70 15.22 -1.86
CA LEU A 311 -12.28 15.63 -0.52
C LEU A 311 -10.85 16.16 -0.53
N PHE A 312 -9.97 15.50 -1.26
CA PHE A 312 -8.57 15.87 -1.41
C PHE A 312 -8.11 15.81 -2.86
N VAL A 313 -7.16 16.68 -3.21
CA VAL A 313 -6.54 16.76 -4.54
C VAL A 313 -5.03 16.86 -4.40
N ASN A 314 -4.27 16.10 -5.20
CA ASN A 314 -2.82 16.17 -5.28
C ASN A 314 -2.38 17.50 -5.87
N MET A 315 -1.41 18.16 -5.24
CA MET A 315 -0.95 19.47 -5.71
C MET A 315 0.12 19.39 -6.80
N ASN A 316 0.66 18.19 -7.07
CA ASN A 316 1.67 18.02 -8.12
C ASN A 316 1.03 17.83 -9.50
N ASP A 317 -0.06 17.05 -9.58
CA ASP A 317 -0.66 16.65 -10.86
C ASP A 317 -2.18 16.81 -10.94
N GLY A 318 -2.82 17.22 -9.85
CA GLY A 318 -4.26 17.46 -9.79
C GLY A 318 -5.10 16.16 -9.70
N SER A 319 -4.49 14.99 -9.51
CA SER A 319 -5.23 13.75 -9.33
C SER A 319 -6.08 13.77 -8.05
N ASN A 320 -7.19 13.01 -8.07
CA ASN A 320 -8.04 12.88 -6.89
C ASN A 320 -7.33 12.08 -5.79
N GLU A 321 -7.36 12.61 -4.58
CA GLU A 321 -6.72 12.04 -3.40
C GLU A 321 -7.71 11.65 -2.28
N GLY A 322 -8.98 11.64 -2.60
CA GLY A 322 -10.05 11.21 -1.72
C GLY A 322 -11.40 11.79 -2.12
N VAL A 323 -12.45 11.05 -1.83
CA VAL A 323 -13.84 11.45 -2.08
C VAL A 323 -14.66 11.48 -0.80
N ARG A 324 -15.77 12.24 -0.82
CA ARG A 324 -16.77 12.25 0.23
C ARG A 324 -18.17 12.25 -0.37
N HIS A 325 -19.09 11.62 0.35
CA HIS A 325 -20.51 11.75 0.04
C HIS A 325 -21.07 13.05 0.65
N ASN A 326 -21.92 13.76 -0.08
CA ASN A 326 -22.38 15.09 0.31
C ASN A 326 -23.34 15.10 1.50
N THR A 327 -24.02 13.99 1.80
CA THR A 327 -25.02 13.88 2.87
C THR A 327 -24.78 12.75 3.85
N ASN A 328 -24.19 11.63 3.41
CA ASN A 328 -23.88 10.49 4.29
C ASN A 328 -22.48 10.64 4.90
N PRO A 329 -22.22 10.06 6.08
CA PRO A 329 -20.93 10.13 6.75
C PRO A 329 -19.89 9.17 6.11
N TRP A 330 -19.70 9.30 4.78
CA TRP A 330 -18.78 8.48 3.98
C TRP A 330 -17.69 9.35 3.39
N PHE A 331 -16.45 8.97 3.63
CA PHE A 331 -15.28 9.71 3.15
C PHE A 331 -14.06 8.82 3.04
N THR A 332 -13.09 9.24 2.23
CA THR A 332 -11.91 8.44 1.92
C THR A 332 -10.65 9.29 1.82
N SER A 333 -9.50 8.61 1.85
CA SER A 333 -8.22 9.12 1.38
C SER A 333 -7.56 8.14 0.42
N GLN A 334 -6.96 8.65 -0.65
CA GLN A 334 -6.10 7.86 -1.53
C GLN A 334 -4.72 7.66 -0.90
N PHE A 335 -4.25 8.66 -0.17
CA PHE A 335 -3.04 8.60 0.64
C PHE A 335 -3.25 7.78 1.92
N HIS A 336 -2.15 7.49 2.62
CA HIS A 336 -2.10 6.71 3.86
C HIS A 336 -2.03 7.61 5.09
N PRO A 337 -3.16 7.93 5.75
CA PRO A 337 -3.15 8.77 6.96
C PRO A 337 -2.48 8.10 8.16
N GLU A 338 -2.41 6.77 8.18
CA GLU A 338 -1.70 5.98 9.17
C GLU A 338 -0.17 6.10 9.05
N ALA A 339 0.33 6.58 7.92
CA ALA A 339 1.75 6.67 7.59
C ALA A 339 2.51 5.35 7.76
N CYS A 340 3.47 5.26 8.62
CA CYS A 340 4.32 4.16 9.00
C CYS A 340 4.99 3.48 7.77
N SER A 341 6.04 4.08 7.28
CA SER A 341 6.70 5.34 7.70
C SER A 341 6.10 6.57 7.00
N GLY A 342 6.53 7.76 7.45
CA GLY A 342 6.13 9.01 6.78
C GLY A 342 5.45 10.02 7.72
N PRO A 343 4.89 11.12 7.17
CA PRO A 343 4.26 12.17 7.93
C PRO A 343 2.95 11.72 8.58
N VAL A 344 2.67 12.26 9.76
CA VAL A 344 1.48 11.96 10.58
C VAL A 344 0.43 13.07 10.55
N ASP A 345 0.58 14.04 9.65
CA ASP A 345 -0.27 15.24 9.55
C ASP A 345 -1.74 14.92 9.31
N THR A 346 -2.04 13.75 8.78
CA THR A 346 -3.39 13.34 8.38
C THR A 346 -4.04 12.30 9.31
N LEU A 347 -3.44 12.00 10.47
CA LEU A 347 -4.01 11.09 11.47
C LEU A 347 -5.43 11.50 11.92
N PHE A 348 -5.78 12.78 11.81
CA PHE A 348 -7.12 13.29 12.12
C PHE A 348 -8.24 12.57 11.32
N MET A 349 -7.93 11.90 10.22
CA MET A 349 -8.91 11.12 9.47
C MET A 349 -9.50 9.98 10.29
N PHE A 350 -8.69 9.36 11.15
CA PHE A 350 -9.18 8.34 12.10
C PHE A 350 -10.03 8.96 13.19
N ASP A 351 -9.65 10.14 13.71
CA ASP A 351 -10.43 10.86 14.72
C ASP A 351 -11.79 11.27 14.16
N LEU A 352 -11.82 11.77 12.92
CA LEU A 352 -13.05 12.09 12.20
C LEU A 352 -13.96 10.87 12.03
N PHE A 353 -13.39 9.70 11.74
CA PHE A 353 -14.17 8.47 11.61
C PHE A 353 -14.80 8.06 12.95
N VAL A 354 -14.02 8.11 14.04
CA VAL A 354 -14.53 7.82 15.39
C VAL A 354 -15.62 8.81 15.82
N GLU A 355 -15.45 10.11 15.56
CA GLU A 355 -16.47 11.12 15.79
C GLU A 355 -17.79 10.75 15.11
N LYS A 356 -17.76 10.37 13.84
CA LYS A 356 -18.96 10.00 13.08
C LYS A 356 -19.62 8.70 13.56
N ILE A 357 -18.88 7.76 14.14
CA ILE A 357 -19.43 6.54 14.75
C ILE A 357 -20.14 6.85 16.07
N THR A 358 -19.72 7.89 16.77
CA THR A 358 -20.23 8.23 18.11
C THR A 358 -21.42 9.19 18.09
N LEU A 359 -21.67 9.86 16.97
CA LEU A 359 -22.84 10.70 16.74
C LEU A 359 -24.09 9.88 16.38
#